data_379c060d8d58fbbfe3a3364cbdaee6be
#
_entry.id   379c060d8d58fbbfe3a3364cbdaee6be
#
_cell.length_a   1.000
_cell.length_b   1.000
_cell.length_c   1.000
_cell.angle_alpha   90.00
_cell.angle_beta   90.00
_cell.angle_gamma   90.00
#
_symmetry.space_group_name_H-M   'P 1'
#
loop_
_entity.id
_entity.type
_entity.pdbx_description
1 polymer ?
#
loop_
_entity_poly.entity_id
_entity_poly.type
_entity_poly.pdbx_seq_one_letter_code
_entity_poly.pdbx_strand_id
1 'polypeptide(L)'
;MNPFRQATKQPIQLTRGHDMKLYIANKNYSSWSMRPWVMLKQAGIEFEEVMVRFDGFDAQSKFKQTLKDINPVGKVPVLVDGDLAVWDTLSIAEYAAEKFADKLLWPSKVSDRARARSICAEMHSGFMGIRSACPMNIDAYLPEIGALALRDKEALRNDLKRIDHLFSSLLQEHKGPMLFGEFSIPDAYFSPVVMRIKTYALPVSSDTQAYIDRLCAMPGVKAWIDGALAEKDFIDFEEPFRTKP
;
A
#
# COMPACT_ATOMS: atom_id res chain seq x y z
N MET A 1 22.01 22.87 -37.00
CA MET A 1 22.44 22.07 -35.82
C MET A 1 21.23 21.34 -35.28
N ASN A 2 21.28 20.01 -35.28
CA ASN A 2 20.16 19.17 -34.90
C ASN A 2 20.07 19.05 -33.35
N PRO A 3 18.96 19.49 -32.71
CA PRO A 3 18.83 19.49 -31.24
C PRO A 3 18.62 18.09 -30.61
N PHE A 4 18.59 17.02 -31.42
CA PHE A 4 18.35 15.63 -30.97
C PHE A 4 19.63 14.76 -30.98
N ARG A 5 20.82 15.33 -30.85
CA ARG A 5 22.04 14.53 -30.72
C ARG A 5 22.09 13.84 -29.36
N GLN A 6 22.17 12.53 -29.43
CA GLN A 6 22.20 11.50 -28.40
C GLN A 6 23.08 11.86 -27.20
N ALA A 7 22.47 11.92 -26.02
CA ALA A 7 23.18 11.79 -24.76
C ALA A 7 23.68 10.34 -24.61
N THR A 8 24.96 10.16 -24.44
CA THR A 8 25.58 8.88 -24.12
C THR A 8 25.01 8.38 -22.77
N LYS A 9 24.31 7.25 -22.80
CA LYS A 9 23.86 6.55 -21.59
C LYS A 9 25.09 6.12 -20.80
N GLN A 10 25.36 6.76 -19.68
CA GLN A 10 26.24 6.16 -18.67
C GLN A 10 25.53 4.94 -18.07
N PRO A 11 26.25 3.83 -17.86
CA PRO A 11 25.67 2.67 -17.19
C PRO A 11 25.33 3.06 -15.76
N ILE A 12 24.05 2.84 -15.37
CA ILE A 12 23.60 2.96 -13.99
C ILE A 12 24.37 1.90 -13.20
N GLN A 13 25.26 2.33 -12.32
CA GLN A 13 25.86 1.44 -11.32
C GLN A 13 24.72 0.99 -10.38
N LEU A 14 24.36 -0.29 -10.46
CA LEU A 14 23.44 -0.93 -9.53
C LEU A 14 24.11 -0.94 -8.13
N THR A 15 23.79 0.03 -7.31
CA THR A 15 24.13 0.02 -5.90
C THR A 15 23.42 -1.15 -5.24
N ARG A 16 24.14 -1.96 -4.44
CA ARG A 16 23.53 -3.01 -3.62
C ARG A 16 22.59 -2.35 -2.62
N GLY A 17 21.47 -3.01 -2.27
CA GLY A 17 20.35 -2.45 -1.48
C GLY A 17 20.65 -1.84 -0.11
N HIS A 18 21.92 -1.64 0.26
CA HIS A 18 22.33 -1.02 1.52
C HIS A 18 22.07 0.49 1.62
N ASP A 19 21.75 1.18 0.48
CA ASP A 19 21.58 2.64 0.46
C ASP A 19 20.11 3.07 0.26
N MET A 20 19.18 2.12 0.18
CA MET A 20 17.77 2.46 0.01
C MET A 20 17.10 2.80 1.34
N LYS A 21 16.37 3.92 1.36
CA LYS A 21 15.55 4.36 2.50
C LYS A 21 14.10 4.50 2.07
N LEU A 22 13.19 3.92 2.84
CA LEU A 22 11.77 4.11 2.64
C LEU A 22 11.19 4.98 3.77
N TYR A 23 10.83 6.20 3.42
CA TYR A 23 10.14 7.12 4.32
C TYR A 23 8.67 6.74 4.40
N ILE A 24 8.20 6.46 5.59
CA ILE A 24 6.83 6.05 5.89
C ILE A 24 6.25 6.89 7.03
N ALA A 25 4.92 6.86 7.20
CA ALA A 25 4.29 7.36 8.42
C ALA A 25 3.74 6.21 9.27
N ASN A 26 3.07 6.57 10.38
CA ASN A 26 2.53 5.65 11.36
C ASN A 26 1.83 4.45 10.72
N LYS A 27 2.29 3.26 11.05
CA LYS A 27 1.82 2.01 10.43
C LYS A 27 0.34 1.74 10.67
N ASN A 28 -0.18 2.21 11.81
CA ASN A 28 -1.59 2.05 12.12
C ASN A 28 -2.50 2.77 11.11
N TYR A 29 -2.09 3.93 10.59
CA TYR A 29 -2.94 4.82 9.79
C TYR A 29 -2.51 4.95 8.33
N SER A 30 -1.21 4.84 8.03
CA SER A 30 -0.66 5.16 6.72
C SER A 30 -0.86 4.07 5.69
N SER A 31 -2.05 4.04 5.08
CA SER A 31 -2.39 3.07 4.02
C SER A 31 -1.50 3.18 2.77
N TRP A 32 -1.00 4.37 2.46
CA TRP A 32 -0.10 4.58 1.34
C TRP A 32 1.31 4.02 1.61
N SER A 33 1.83 4.22 2.82
CA SER A 33 3.13 3.66 3.23
C SER A 33 3.13 2.14 3.28
N MET A 34 2.02 1.52 3.68
CA MET A 34 1.89 0.07 3.77
C MET A 34 2.21 -0.64 2.45
N ARG A 35 1.77 -0.09 1.32
CA ARG A 35 1.89 -0.73 0.00
C ARG A 35 3.34 -1.05 -0.39
N PRO A 36 4.23 -0.05 -0.58
CA PRO A 36 5.61 -0.34 -0.96
C PRO A 36 6.39 -1.03 0.15
N TRP A 37 6.09 -0.74 1.43
CA TRP A 37 6.77 -1.39 2.55
C TRP A 37 6.52 -2.89 2.55
N VAL A 38 5.24 -3.31 2.44
CA VAL A 38 4.86 -4.73 2.39
C VAL A 38 5.46 -5.41 1.16
N MET A 39 5.41 -4.76 0.00
CA MET A 39 5.99 -5.27 -1.24
C MET A 39 7.49 -5.55 -1.08
N LEU A 40 8.27 -4.57 -0.65
CA LEU A 40 9.73 -4.70 -0.49
C LEU A 40 10.07 -5.76 0.56
N LYS A 41 9.38 -5.71 1.71
CA LYS A 41 9.61 -6.66 2.81
C LYS A 41 9.31 -8.09 2.42
N GLN A 42 8.18 -8.32 1.72
CA GLN A 42 7.77 -9.65 1.27
C GLN A 42 8.72 -10.21 0.20
N ALA A 43 9.27 -9.35 -0.66
CA ALA A 43 10.23 -9.73 -1.68
C ALA A 43 11.66 -9.96 -1.14
N GLY A 44 11.90 -9.72 0.15
CA GLY A 44 13.24 -9.80 0.75
C GLY A 44 14.21 -8.74 0.20
N ILE A 45 13.68 -7.57 -0.19
CA ILE A 45 14.46 -6.42 -0.60
C ILE A 45 14.79 -5.60 0.65
N GLU A 46 16.09 -5.41 0.90
CA GLU A 46 16.57 -4.66 2.05
C GLU A 46 16.40 -3.14 1.84
N PHE A 47 15.97 -2.46 2.89
CA PHE A 47 15.87 -1.00 2.95
C PHE A 47 15.92 -0.52 4.40
N GLU A 48 16.38 0.69 4.62
CA GLU A 48 16.26 1.40 5.88
C GLU A 48 14.84 1.98 6.00
N GLU A 49 14.11 1.64 7.06
CA GLU A 49 12.82 2.25 7.37
C GLU A 49 13.05 3.58 8.08
N VAL A 50 12.51 4.68 7.51
CA VAL A 50 12.55 6.02 8.14
C VAL A 50 11.12 6.43 8.49
N MET A 51 10.80 6.38 9.79
CA MET A 51 9.50 6.78 10.31
C MET A 51 9.38 8.30 10.41
N VAL A 52 8.43 8.88 9.69
CA VAL A 52 8.01 10.29 9.80
C VAL A 52 6.59 10.32 10.37
N ARG A 53 6.48 10.50 11.68
CA ARG A 53 5.20 10.43 12.38
C ARG A 53 4.27 11.58 11.98
N PHE A 54 2.98 11.28 11.88
CA PHE A 54 1.96 12.29 11.70
C PHE A 54 1.84 13.17 12.94
N ASP A 55 1.97 14.49 12.76
CA ASP A 55 1.69 15.51 13.77
C ASP A 55 0.83 16.65 13.21
N GLY A 56 0.42 16.53 11.96
CA GLY A 56 -0.41 17.47 11.20
C GLY A 56 -0.09 17.43 9.72
N PHE A 57 -0.93 18.10 8.93
CA PHE A 57 -0.75 18.21 7.47
C PHE A 57 -0.56 19.64 6.98
N ASP A 58 -0.53 20.61 7.90
CA ASP A 58 -0.20 21.99 7.59
C ASP A 58 1.31 22.17 7.31
N ALA A 59 1.66 23.27 6.69
CA ALA A 59 3.05 23.53 6.26
C ALA A 59 4.04 23.64 7.42
N GLN A 60 3.57 23.86 8.65
CA GLN A 60 4.41 24.01 9.85
C GLN A 60 4.61 22.70 10.61
N SER A 61 3.85 21.66 10.30
CA SER A 61 4.00 20.34 10.93
C SER A 61 5.40 19.78 10.70
N LYS A 62 5.95 19.08 11.69
CA LYS A 62 7.25 18.39 11.56
C LYS A 62 7.23 17.40 10.40
N PHE A 63 6.10 16.73 10.21
CA PHE A 63 5.87 15.83 9.08
C PHE A 63 6.18 16.54 7.75
N LYS A 64 5.56 17.69 7.49
CA LYS A 64 5.79 18.46 6.26
C LYS A 64 7.21 19.01 6.17
N GLN A 65 7.76 19.53 7.28
CA GLN A 65 9.11 20.07 7.32
C GLN A 65 10.17 19.00 7.04
N THR A 66 9.97 17.77 7.51
CA THR A 66 10.88 16.64 7.23
C THR A 66 10.86 16.25 5.75
N LEU A 67 9.70 16.30 5.10
CA LEU A 67 9.54 15.79 3.73
C LEU A 67 9.81 16.84 2.64
N LYS A 68 9.80 18.14 2.96
CA LYS A 68 9.89 19.23 1.97
C LYS A 68 11.12 19.17 1.06
N ASP A 69 12.26 18.72 1.62
CA ASP A 69 13.53 18.65 0.91
C ASP A 69 13.76 17.25 0.29
N ILE A 70 12.86 16.29 0.54
CA ILE A 70 12.95 14.91 0.04
C ILE A 70 12.09 14.75 -1.21
N ASN A 71 10.87 15.29 -1.21
CA ASN A 71 10.02 15.27 -2.39
C ASN A 71 9.13 16.52 -2.46
N PRO A 72 8.80 16.99 -3.68
CA PRO A 72 8.08 18.26 -3.87
C PRO A 72 6.62 18.23 -3.40
N VAL A 73 6.02 17.04 -3.20
CA VAL A 73 4.62 16.91 -2.74
C VAL A 73 4.50 16.82 -1.23
N GLY A 74 5.61 16.63 -0.51
CA GLY A 74 5.65 16.55 0.96
C GLY A 74 4.70 15.48 1.52
N LYS A 75 4.71 14.28 0.93
CA LYS A 75 3.87 13.14 1.32
C LYS A 75 4.72 11.86 1.43
N VAL A 76 4.23 10.89 2.17
CA VAL A 76 4.75 9.53 2.23
C VAL A 76 3.84 8.57 1.43
N PRO A 77 4.38 7.45 0.93
CA PRO A 77 5.78 7.03 1.02
C PRO A 77 6.70 7.75 0.04
N VAL A 78 7.99 7.75 0.36
CA VAL A 78 9.06 8.12 -0.57
C VAL A 78 10.17 7.09 -0.45
N LEU A 79 10.60 6.53 -1.56
CA LEU A 79 11.80 5.71 -1.64
C LEU A 79 12.97 6.61 -2.07
N VAL A 80 14.03 6.62 -1.29
CA VAL A 80 15.29 7.28 -1.63
C VAL A 80 16.34 6.20 -1.88
N ASP A 81 16.99 6.25 -3.05
CA ASP A 81 18.02 5.32 -3.48
C ASP A 81 19.23 6.13 -3.96
N GLY A 82 20.23 6.31 -3.10
CA GLY A 82 21.29 7.28 -3.32
C GLY A 82 20.73 8.70 -3.45
N ASP A 83 20.95 9.35 -4.57
CA ASP A 83 20.46 10.71 -4.86
C ASP A 83 19.05 10.71 -5.52
N LEU A 84 18.48 9.56 -5.81
CA LEU A 84 17.18 9.45 -6.45
C LEU A 84 16.07 9.34 -5.41
N ALA A 85 15.11 10.28 -5.42
CA ALA A 85 13.86 10.17 -4.68
C ALA A 85 12.74 9.74 -5.62
N VAL A 86 12.02 8.67 -5.27
CA VAL A 86 10.88 8.13 -6.04
C VAL A 86 9.62 8.22 -5.18
N TRP A 87 8.61 8.86 -5.70
CA TRP A 87 7.24 8.94 -5.19
C TRP A 87 6.30 8.86 -6.39
N ASP A 88 5.07 8.41 -6.34
CA ASP A 88 4.33 7.82 -5.26
C ASP A 88 4.41 6.27 -5.24
N THR A 89 3.40 5.62 -4.60
CA THR A 89 3.41 4.15 -4.40
C THR A 89 3.50 3.34 -5.70
N LEU A 90 2.86 3.81 -6.78
CA LEU A 90 2.90 3.09 -8.06
C LEU A 90 4.26 3.25 -8.74
N SER A 91 4.82 4.45 -8.70
CA SER A 91 6.18 4.72 -9.21
C SER A 91 7.23 3.93 -8.42
N ILE A 92 7.09 3.84 -7.08
CA ILE A 92 7.97 3.01 -6.25
C ILE A 92 7.87 1.54 -6.65
N ALA A 93 6.66 1.03 -6.90
CA ALA A 93 6.45 -0.35 -7.31
C ALA A 93 7.09 -0.65 -8.68
N GLU A 94 6.92 0.22 -9.67
CA GLU A 94 7.56 0.07 -10.98
C GLU A 94 9.08 0.17 -10.89
N TYR A 95 9.61 1.17 -10.16
CA TYR A 95 11.05 1.31 -9.94
C TYR A 95 11.66 0.06 -9.30
N ALA A 96 11.02 -0.47 -8.25
CA ALA A 96 11.49 -1.68 -7.59
C ALA A 96 11.44 -2.88 -8.53
N ALA A 97 10.39 -3.02 -9.36
CA ALA A 97 10.25 -4.11 -10.31
C ALA A 97 11.31 -4.06 -11.42
N GLU A 98 11.74 -2.87 -11.85
CA GLU A 98 12.82 -2.69 -12.81
C GLU A 98 14.20 -2.95 -12.18
N LYS A 99 14.43 -2.39 -10.99
CA LYS A 99 15.71 -2.51 -10.27
C LYS A 99 15.99 -3.95 -9.81
N PHE A 100 14.96 -4.67 -9.38
CA PHE A 100 15.03 -6.04 -8.85
C PHE A 100 14.26 -7.01 -9.74
N ALA A 101 14.60 -7.04 -11.04
CA ALA A 101 13.90 -7.83 -12.04
C ALA A 101 13.87 -9.34 -11.75
N ASP A 102 14.85 -9.85 -10.99
CA ASP A 102 14.93 -11.23 -10.51
C ASP A 102 13.87 -11.58 -9.45
N LYS A 103 13.28 -10.58 -8.77
CA LYS A 103 12.28 -10.78 -7.72
C LYS A 103 10.85 -11.00 -8.25
N LEU A 104 10.62 -10.82 -9.56
CA LEU A 104 9.33 -11.03 -10.22
C LEU A 104 8.15 -10.37 -9.48
N LEU A 105 8.30 -9.10 -9.10
CA LEU A 105 7.30 -8.37 -8.31
C LEU A 105 5.95 -8.22 -9.03
N TRP A 106 5.91 -8.21 -10.35
CA TRP A 106 4.72 -8.30 -11.18
C TRP A 106 4.51 -9.73 -11.70
N PRO A 107 3.27 -10.15 -12.03
CA PRO A 107 3.03 -11.41 -12.73
C PRO A 107 3.87 -11.55 -13.99
N SER A 108 4.43 -12.72 -14.23
CA SER A 108 5.34 -12.97 -15.36
C SER A 108 4.63 -12.93 -16.73
N LYS A 109 3.40 -13.43 -16.80
CA LYS A 109 2.60 -13.43 -18.04
C LYS A 109 2.15 -12.00 -18.38
N VAL A 110 2.34 -11.59 -19.64
CA VAL A 110 2.09 -10.21 -20.08
C VAL A 110 0.64 -9.76 -19.85
N SER A 111 -0.35 -10.63 -20.16
CA SER A 111 -1.77 -10.32 -19.95
C SER A 111 -2.11 -10.11 -18.47
N ASP A 112 -1.56 -10.95 -17.59
CA ASP A 112 -1.79 -10.91 -16.16
C ASP A 112 -1.11 -9.68 -15.55
N ARG A 113 0.10 -9.38 -16.02
CA ARG A 113 0.83 -8.16 -15.62
C ARG A 113 0.10 -6.88 -16.04
N ALA A 114 -0.48 -6.85 -17.25
CA ALA A 114 -1.30 -5.71 -17.70
C ALA A 114 -2.54 -5.55 -16.80
N ARG A 115 -3.26 -6.64 -16.52
CA ARG A 115 -4.42 -6.63 -15.62
C ARG A 115 -4.04 -6.24 -14.19
N ALA A 116 -2.92 -6.74 -13.69
CA ALA A 116 -2.38 -6.39 -12.37
C ALA A 116 -2.13 -4.88 -12.25
N ARG A 117 -1.52 -4.26 -13.26
CA ARG A 117 -1.35 -2.80 -13.32
C ARG A 117 -2.68 -2.06 -13.36
N SER A 118 -3.65 -2.56 -14.12
CA SER A 118 -4.99 -1.94 -14.21
C SER A 118 -5.68 -1.90 -12.86
N ILE A 119 -5.69 -3.01 -12.11
CA ILE A 119 -6.33 -3.04 -10.78
C ILE A 119 -5.57 -2.23 -9.74
N CYS A 120 -4.25 -2.14 -9.83
CA CYS A 120 -3.46 -1.25 -8.98
C CYS A 120 -3.78 0.23 -9.27
N ALA A 121 -3.92 0.61 -10.54
CA ALA A 121 -4.33 1.95 -10.93
C ALA A 121 -5.78 2.27 -10.50
N GLU A 122 -6.71 1.29 -10.61
CA GLU A 122 -8.08 1.40 -10.08
C GLU A 122 -8.07 1.64 -8.58
N MET A 123 -7.25 0.89 -7.81
CA MET A 123 -7.11 1.11 -6.37
C MET A 123 -6.46 2.45 -6.05
N HIS A 124 -5.51 2.89 -6.86
CA HIS A 124 -4.80 4.15 -6.66
C HIS A 124 -5.73 5.37 -6.75
N SER A 125 -6.59 5.41 -7.76
CA SER A 125 -7.46 6.55 -8.07
C SER A 125 -8.91 6.40 -7.57
N GLY A 126 -9.34 5.18 -7.23
CA GLY A 126 -10.73 4.85 -6.94
C GLY A 126 -10.98 4.40 -5.51
N PHE A 127 -12.10 3.69 -5.33
CA PHE A 127 -12.57 3.13 -4.06
C PHE A 127 -12.70 4.18 -2.95
N MET A 128 -13.20 5.36 -3.32
CA MET A 128 -13.37 6.47 -2.37
C MET A 128 -14.44 6.20 -1.32
N GLY A 129 -15.42 5.35 -1.62
CA GLY A 129 -16.47 4.93 -0.68
C GLY A 129 -15.88 4.23 0.54
N ILE A 130 -15.08 3.17 0.35
CA ILE A 130 -14.44 2.47 1.46
C ILE A 130 -13.34 3.32 2.12
N ARG A 131 -12.59 4.10 1.35
CA ARG A 131 -11.50 4.93 1.88
C ARG A 131 -12.01 6.04 2.79
N SER A 132 -13.14 6.66 2.47
CA SER A 132 -13.74 7.75 3.24
C SER A 132 -14.58 7.26 4.41
N ALA A 133 -15.34 6.17 4.22
CA ALA A 133 -16.22 5.65 5.26
C ALA A 133 -15.48 4.79 6.31
N CYS A 134 -14.38 4.16 5.90
CA CYS A 134 -13.61 3.20 6.69
C CYS A 134 -12.11 3.54 6.63
N PRO A 135 -11.62 4.62 7.27
CA PRO A 135 -10.20 4.95 7.33
C PRO A 135 -9.39 3.80 7.93
N MET A 136 -8.15 3.62 7.46
CA MET A 136 -7.31 2.51 7.96
C MET A 136 -6.91 2.76 9.42
N ASN A 137 -7.20 1.79 10.26
CA ASN A 137 -6.83 1.76 11.66
C ASN A 137 -6.66 0.29 12.08
N ILE A 138 -5.43 -0.18 12.15
CA ILE A 138 -5.12 -1.59 12.38
C ILE A 138 -5.36 -2.01 13.83
N ASP A 139 -5.16 -1.09 14.78
CA ASP A 139 -5.34 -1.33 16.23
C ASP A 139 -6.82 -1.34 16.64
N ALA A 140 -7.71 -0.83 15.81
CA ALA A 140 -9.14 -0.73 16.12
C ALA A 140 -9.95 -1.94 15.63
N TYR A 141 -11.04 -2.25 16.35
CA TYR A 141 -12.09 -3.16 15.89
C TYR A 141 -13.46 -2.48 16.06
N LEU A 142 -14.08 -2.11 14.94
CA LEU A 142 -15.22 -1.18 14.86
C LEU A 142 -16.40 -1.75 14.06
N PRO A 143 -16.93 -2.94 14.43
CA PRO A 143 -17.99 -3.60 13.65
C PRO A 143 -19.29 -2.80 13.60
N GLU A 144 -19.65 -2.06 14.67
CA GLU A 144 -20.84 -1.24 14.70
C GLU A 144 -20.75 -0.05 13.74
N ILE A 145 -19.57 0.58 13.64
CA ILE A 145 -19.32 1.64 12.67
C ILE A 145 -19.38 1.08 11.25
N GLY A 146 -18.83 -0.10 11.00
CA GLY A 146 -18.94 -0.79 9.73
C GLY A 146 -20.38 -1.05 9.31
N ALA A 147 -21.19 -1.56 10.23
CA ALA A 147 -22.63 -1.80 9.98
C ALA A 147 -23.39 -0.51 9.66
N LEU A 148 -23.17 0.57 10.40
CA LEU A 148 -23.76 1.87 10.14
C LEU A 148 -23.30 2.45 8.78
N ALA A 149 -22.01 2.36 8.48
CA ALA A 149 -21.47 2.82 7.21
C ALA A 149 -22.08 2.06 6.02
N LEU A 150 -22.21 0.73 6.12
CA LEU A 150 -22.87 -0.09 5.09
C LEU A 150 -24.34 0.28 4.89
N ARG A 151 -25.06 0.57 5.97
CA ARG A 151 -26.45 1.04 5.89
C ARG A 151 -26.57 2.36 5.15
N ASP A 152 -25.72 3.33 5.50
CA ASP A 152 -25.91 4.74 5.14
C ASP A 152 -25.12 5.17 3.88
N LYS A 153 -24.09 4.44 3.48
CA LYS A 153 -23.17 4.82 2.38
C LYS A 153 -23.27 3.87 1.19
N GLU A 154 -24.00 4.27 0.17
CA GLU A 154 -24.10 3.50 -1.08
C GLU A 154 -22.74 3.31 -1.76
N ALA A 155 -21.89 4.33 -1.76
CA ALA A 155 -20.55 4.25 -2.34
C ALA A 155 -19.69 3.15 -1.67
N LEU A 156 -19.80 2.97 -0.35
CA LEU A 156 -19.13 1.87 0.35
C LEU A 156 -19.64 0.50 -0.13
N ARG A 157 -20.96 0.34 -0.26
CA ARG A 157 -21.56 -0.93 -0.75
C ARG A 157 -21.09 -1.27 -2.15
N ASN A 158 -21.04 -0.26 -3.04
CA ASN A 158 -20.59 -0.43 -4.41
C ASN A 158 -19.10 -0.80 -4.47
N ASP A 159 -18.26 -0.12 -3.71
CA ASP A 159 -16.83 -0.42 -3.61
C ASP A 159 -16.60 -1.83 -3.07
N LEU A 160 -17.28 -2.20 -1.98
CA LEU A 160 -17.14 -3.52 -1.37
C LEU A 160 -17.55 -4.64 -2.33
N LYS A 161 -18.67 -4.48 -3.03
CA LYS A 161 -19.11 -5.41 -4.06
C LYS A 161 -18.08 -5.54 -5.19
N ARG A 162 -17.49 -4.43 -5.64
CA ARG A 162 -16.44 -4.43 -6.68
C ARG A 162 -15.18 -5.14 -6.20
N ILE A 163 -14.74 -4.88 -4.96
CA ILE A 163 -13.55 -5.51 -4.36
C ILE A 163 -13.77 -7.02 -4.22
N ASP A 164 -14.89 -7.44 -3.66
CA ASP A 164 -15.20 -8.85 -3.44
C ASP A 164 -15.27 -9.62 -4.78
N HIS A 165 -15.93 -9.05 -5.78
CA HIS A 165 -15.96 -9.62 -7.13
C HIS A 165 -14.55 -9.68 -7.77
N LEU A 166 -13.75 -8.64 -7.59
CA LEU A 166 -12.39 -8.58 -8.12
C LEU A 166 -11.53 -9.69 -7.51
N PHE A 167 -11.54 -9.84 -6.19
CA PHE A 167 -10.75 -10.85 -5.49
C PHE A 167 -11.22 -12.26 -5.84
N SER A 168 -12.52 -12.56 -5.70
CA SER A 168 -13.04 -13.88 -5.97
C SER A 168 -12.80 -14.32 -7.43
N SER A 169 -12.98 -13.43 -8.40
CA SER A 169 -12.75 -13.75 -9.82
C SER A 169 -11.28 -14.06 -10.13
N LEU A 170 -10.34 -13.27 -9.56
CA LEU A 170 -8.91 -13.50 -9.76
C LEU A 170 -8.43 -14.80 -9.07
N LEU A 171 -8.91 -15.06 -7.87
CA LEU A 171 -8.58 -16.30 -7.14
C LEU A 171 -9.06 -17.54 -7.89
N GLN A 172 -10.27 -17.50 -8.47
CA GLN A 172 -10.82 -18.59 -9.28
C GLN A 172 -10.03 -18.77 -10.58
N GLU A 173 -9.70 -17.69 -11.28
CA GLU A 173 -8.96 -17.72 -12.55
C GLU A 173 -7.55 -18.26 -12.37
N HIS A 174 -6.82 -17.78 -11.38
CA HIS A 174 -5.41 -18.12 -11.17
C HIS A 174 -5.21 -19.35 -10.28
N LYS A 175 -6.27 -19.87 -9.64
CA LYS A 175 -6.25 -21.08 -8.77
C LYS A 175 -5.18 -21.02 -7.67
N GLY A 176 -4.80 -19.83 -7.30
CA GLY A 176 -3.68 -19.61 -6.40
C GLY A 176 -4.13 -19.18 -5.01
N PRO A 177 -3.20 -19.18 -4.04
CA PRO A 177 -3.45 -18.60 -2.74
C PRO A 177 -3.55 -17.08 -2.78
N MET A 178 -2.99 -16.41 -3.82
CA MET A 178 -2.94 -14.97 -4.02
C MET A 178 -3.61 -14.55 -5.32
N LEU A 179 -3.84 -13.24 -5.53
CA LEU A 179 -4.66 -12.71 -6.63
C LEU A 179 -4.19 -13.16 -8.03
N PHE A 180 -2.89 -13.33 -8.23
CA PHE A 180 -2.31 -13.83 -9.48
C PHE A 180 -1.51 -15.11 -9.28
N GLY A 181 -1.96 -15.97 -8.37
CA GLY A 181 -1.33 -17.24 -8.05
C GLY A 181 -0.35 -17.12 -6.89
N GLU A 182 0.69 -16.32 -7.02
CA GLU A 182 1.67 -16.02 -5.99
C GLU A 182 1.60 -14.56 -5.56
N PHE A 183 2.20 -14.23 -4.40
CA PHE A 183 2.24 -12.87 -3.90
C PHE A 183 2.94 -11.94 -4.91
N SER A 184 2.30 -10.82 -5.20
CA SER A 184 2.77 -9.83 -6.16
C SER A 184 2.36 -8.42 -5.75
N ILE A 185 2.75 -7.41 -6.52
CA ILE A 185 2.41 -6.00 -6.25
C ILE A 185 0.92 -5.78 -5.98
N PRO A 186 -0.04 -6.37 -6.72
CA PRO A 186 -1.46 -6.24 -6.39
C PRO A 186 -1.82 -6.64 -4.96
N ASP A 187 -1.27 -7.71 -4.43
CA ASP A 187 -1.55 -8.16 -3.06
C ASP A 187 -1.07 -7.12 -2.03
N ALA A 188 0.14 -6.58 -2.22
CA ALA A 188 0.64 -5.48 -1.41
C ALA A 188 -0.22 -4.21 -1.55
N TYR A 189 -0.70 -3.94 -2.77
CA TYR A 189 -1.51 -2.75 -3.08
C TYR A 189 -2.88 -2.77 -2.43
N PHE A 190 -3.49 -3.97 -2.32
CA PHE A 190 -4.78 -4.16 -1.67
C PHE A 190 -4.68 -4.48 -0.17
N SER A 191 -3.48 -4.67 0.39
CA SER A 191 -3.31 -4.91 1.83
C SER A 191 -4.01 -3.87 2.72
N PRO A 192 -3.96 -2.54 2.44
CA PRO A 192 -4.71 -1.56 3.24
C PRO A 192 -6.23 -1.71 3.14
N VAL A 193 -6.75 -2.23 2.03
CA VAL A 193 -8.19 -2.53 1.87
C VAL A 193 -8.58 -3.68 2.78
N VAL A 194 -7.74 -4.72 2.82
CA VAL A 194 -7.91 -5.86 3.73
C VAL A 194 -7.92 -5.42 5.19
N MET A 195 -7.03 -4.50 5.59
CA MET A 195 -7.06 -3.93 6.95
C MET A 195 -8.40 -3.25 7.24
N ARG A 196 -8.92 -2.44 6.31
CA ARG A 196 -10.23 -1.78 6.46
C ARG A 196 -11.37 -2.80 6.60
N ILE A 197 -11.39 -3.84 5.77
CA ILE A 197 -12.41 -4.90 5.85
C ILE A 197 -12.39 -5.54 7.25
N LYS A 198 -11.21 -5.83 7.79
CA LYS A 198 -11.05 -6.44 9.12
C LYS A 198 -11.44 -5.47 10.25
N THR A 199 -10.96 -4.24 10.23
CA THR A 199 -11.26 -3.24 11.26
C THR A 199 -12.74 -3.00 11.41
N TYR A 200 -13.47 -2.88 10.30
CA TYR A 200 -14.90 -2.57 10.28
C TYR A 200 -15.81 -3.79 10.13
N ALA A 201 -15.25 -5.00 10.18
CA ALA A 201 -15.97 -6.26 10.00
C ALA A 201 -16.90 -6.25 8.77
N LEU A 202 -16.41 -5.72 7.64
CA LEU A 202 -17.21 -5.62 6.43
C LEU A 202 -17.46 -7.01 5.83
N PRO A 203 -18.70 -7.36 5.43
CA PRO A 203 -19.03 -8.67 4.91
C PRO A 203 -18.44 -8.89 3.52
N VAL A 204 -17.79 -10.02 3.31
CA VAL A 204 -17.25 -10.47 2.03
C VAL A 204 -17.56 -11.94 1.81
N SER A 205 -17.37 -12.43 0.59
CA SER A 205 -17.53 -13.86 0.26
C SER A 205 -16.52 -14.73 1.02
N SER A 206 -16.82 -16.03 1.12
CA SER A 206 -15.92 -17.02 1.75
C SER A 206 -14.55 -17.08 1.08
N ASP A 207 -14.50 -16.97 -0.24
CA ASP A 207 -13.24 -16.99 -1.01
C ASP A 207 -12.38 -15.76 -0.69
N THR A 208 -13.01 -14.59 -0.65
CA THR A 208 -12.35 -13.33 -0.24
C THR A 208 -11.90 -13.41 1.21
N GLN A 209 -12.70 -13.95 2.12
CA GLN A 209 -12.30 -14.11 3.52
C GLN A 209 -11.08 -15.03 3.66
N ALA A 210 -11.09 -16.17 2.97
CA ALA A 210 -9.94 -17.08 2.96
C ALA A 210 -8.67 -16.44 2.39
N TYR A 211 -8.80 -15.59 1.37
CA TYR A 211 -7.69 -14.80 0.84
C TYR A 211 -7.18 -13.78 1.87
N ILE A 212 -8.07 -13.06 2.53
CA ILE A 212 -7.73 -12.10 3.60
C ILE A 212 -6.89 -12.77 4.69
N ASP A 213 -7.30 -13.96 5.12
CA ASP A 213 -6.60 -14.69 6.19
C ASP A 213 -5.19 -15.12 5.73
N ARG A 214 -5.06 -15.61 4.50
CA ARG A 214 -3.76 -15.96 3.91
C ARG A 214 -2.87 -14.73 3.75
N LEU A 215 -3.41 -13.62 3.23
CA LEU A 215 -2.66 -12.39 3.02
C LEU A 215 -2.13 -11.81 4.34
N CYS A 216 -2.95 -11.81 5.39
CA CYS A 216 -2.53 -11.37 6.72
C CYS A 216 -1.44 -12.26 7.34
N ALA A 217 -1.37 -13.53 6.95
CA ALA A 217 -0.35 -14.48 7.41
C ALA A 217 0.99 -14.35 6.63
N MET A 218 1.00 -13.63 5.49
CA MET A 218 2.23 -13.41 4.73
C MET A 218 3.25 -12.62 5.57
N PRO A 219 4.53 -13.05 5.61
CA PRO A 219 5.54 -12.46 6.50
C PRO A 219 5.64 -10.93 6.43
N GLY A 220 5.60 -10.35 5.22
CA GLY A 220 5.66 -8.90 5.04
C GLY A 220 4.42 -8.18 5.57
N VAL A 221 3.22 -8.73 5.33
CA VAL A 221 1.96 -8.14 5.82
C VAL A 221 1.86 -8.27 7.34
N LYS A 222 2.19 -9.46 7.87
CA LYS A 222 2.22 -9.70 9.31
C LYS A 222 3.17 -8.76 10.02
N ALA A 223 4.38 -8.57 9.50
CA ALA A 223 5.37 -7.67 10.08
C ALA A 223 4.89 -6.21 10.10
N TRP A 224 4.13 -5.76 9.08
CA TRP A 224 3.50 -4.44 9.12
C TRP A 224 2.45 -4.36 10.23
N ILE A 225 1.56 -5.37 10.34
CA ILE A 225 0.51 -5.42 11.36
C ILE A 225 1.13 -5.42 12.77
N ASP A 226 2.12 -6.28 13.01
CA ASP A 226 2.82 -6.35 14.30
C ASP A 226 3.47 -5.00 14.65
N GLY A 227 4.08 -4.32 13.65
CA GLY A 227 4.65 -2.99 13.80
C GLY A 227 3.60 -1.93 14.14
N ALA A 228 2.44 -1.95 13.47
CA ALA A 228 1.33 -1.04 13.75
C ALA A 228 0.80 -1.20 15.18
N LEU A 229 0.61 -2.44 15.64
CA LEU A 229 0.16 -2.74 16.99
C LEU A 229 1.20 -2.37 18.07
N ALA A 230 2.48 -2.34 17.71
CA ALA A 230 3.58 -1.98 18.62
C ALA A 230 3.76 -0.46 18.78
N GLU A 231 3.31 0.35 17.82
CA GLU A 231 3.49 1.81 17.84
C GLU A 231 2.78 2.49 19.02
N LYS A 232 1.60 2.02 19.40
CA LYS A 232 0.76 2.59 20.48
C LYS A 232 0.46 4.09 20.33
N ASP A 233 0.63 4.63 19.13
CA ASP A 233 0.30 6.03 18.84
C ASP A 233 -1.22 6.18 18.70
N PHE A 234 -1.76 7.19 19.38
CA PHE A 234 -3.14 7.63 19.16
C PHE A 234 -3.11 9.03 18.54
N ILE A 235 -3.64 9.17 17.34
CA ILE A 235 -3.57 10.41 16.57
C ILE A 235 -5.00 10.92 16.35
N ASP A 236 -5.43 11.89 17.14
CA ASP A 236 -6.82 12.38 17.21
C ASP A 236 -7.44 12.64 15.83
N PHE A 237 -6.72 13.26 14.92
CA PHE A 237 -7.26 13.59 13.58
C PHE A 237 -7.34 12.40 12.62
N GLU A 238 -6.75 11.25 12.97
CA GLU A 238 -6.88 9.97 12.27
C GLU A 238 -7.88 9.02 12.95
N GLU A 239 -8.48 9.44 14.08
CA GLU A 239 -9.37 8.65 14.92
C GLU A 239 -10.81 9.18 14.94
N PRO A 240 -11.52 9.22 13.79
CA PRO A 240 -12.86 9.81 13.74
C PRO A 240 -13.92 9.06 14.55
N PHE A 241 -13.62 7.84 15.00
CA PHE A 241 -14.56 6.96 15.69
C PHE A 241 -14.13 6.54 17.11
N ARG A 242 -12.95 6.96 17.56
CA ARG A 242 -12.46 6.72 18.92
C ARG A 242 -12.01 8.03 19.55
N THR A 243 -12.18 8.14 20.86
CA THR A 243 -11.76 9.31 21.65
C THR A 243 -10.62 9.02 22.60
N LYS A 244 -10.18 7.77 22.63
CA LYS A 244 -9.06 7.28 23.44
C LYS A 244 -8.54 5.95 22.87
N PRO A 245 -7.30 5.58 23.17
CA PRO A 245 -6.71 4.29 22.79
C PRO A 245 -7.51 3.07 23.21
#